data_faf6afd35f6dbb3a077be0abf640255d
#
_entry.id   faf6afd35f6dbb3a077be0abf640255d
#
_cell.length_a   1.000
_cell.length_b   1.000
_cell.length_c   1.000
_cell.angle_alpha   90.00
_cell.angle_beta   90.00
_cell.angle_gamma   90.00
#
_symmetry.space_group_name_H-M   'P 1'
#
loop_
_entity.id
_entity.type
_entity.pdbx_description
1 polymer ?
#
loop_
_entity_poly.entity_id
_entity_poly.type
_entity_poly.pdbx_seq_one_letter_code
_entity_poly.pdbx_strand_id
1 'polypeptide(L)'
;MTIETMNDETEKSSSTEAIVLALVAILVAVFMVKFGLQTLTWVEGKTWAAQSPWLNTVPQPLPAPPAVAAGPQLKAFDFEINAPWPGTPKPNPSETNVAFRYDTGQTLVFFDPGAQVDTLRSIQNGNPAEFQKFTNIFAGKPIDSNYALYRDVYGAAPSQISPIMNGSDAMRMNVLLLWKLSFGFDLRTDTGFYSFDWPNIHGFQFGDPAKGVPVALRAFDDRGHQFRFILTTSPDSTTKITQDDINKLLLTIQPVPFIDR
;
A
#
# COMPACT_ATOMS: atom_id res chain seq x y z
N MET A 1 -49.71 -63.88 13.23
CA MET A 1 -49.48 -62.52 13.78
C MET A 1 -48.00 -62.31 13.91
N THR A 2 -47.21 -62.09 12.84
CA THR A 2 -45.76 -61.74 12.95
C THR A 2 -45.08 -61.46 11.61
N ILE A 3 -45.77 -60.91 10.59
CA ILE A 3 -45.15 -60.55 9.30
C ILE A 3 -45.23 -59.02 9.03
N GLU A 4 -46.17 -58.30 9.63
CA GLU A 4 -46.30 -56.82 9.37
C GLU A 4 -45.31 -55.98 10.13
N THR A 5 -44.77 -56.42 11.25
CA THR A 5 -43.79 -55.57 12.05
C THR A 5 -42.39 -55.62 11.49
N MET A 6 -42.01 -56.57 10.64
CA MET A 6 -40.64 -56.61 10.06
C MET A 6 -40.45 -55.69 8.85
N ASN A 7 -41.53 -55.34 8.14
CA ASN A 7 -41.44 -54.43 6.98
C ASN A 7 -41.29 -52.94 7.41
N ASP A 8 -41.86 -52.56 8.54
CA ASP A 8 -41.86 -51.15 9.01
C ASP A 8 -40.48 -50.72 9.56
N GLU A 9 -39.71 -51.62 10.16
CA GLU A 9 -38.36 -51.34 10.65
C GLU A 9 -37.31 -51.27 9.52
N THR A 10 -37.46 -52.04 8.45
CA THR A 10 -36.57 -52.00 7.28
C THR A 10 -36.78 -50.73 6.44
N GLU A 11 -38.01 -50.25 6.31
CA GLU A 11 -38.35 -49.05 5.56
C GLU A 11 -37.89 -47.78 6.31
N LYS A 12 -37.99 -47.77 7.63
CA LYS A 12 -37.48 -46.66 8.48
C LYS A 12 -35.96 -46.56 8.51
N SER A 13 -35.24 -47.71 8.50
CA SER A 13 -33.78 -47.75 8.41
C SER A 13 -33.28 -47.20 7.07
N SER A 14 -33.91 -47.57 5.97
CA SER A 14 -33.58 -47.12 4.62
C SER A 14 -33.77 -45.62 4.43
N SER A 15 -34.81 -45.02 5.01
CA SER A 15 -35.04 -43.56 4.91
C SER A 15 -34.05 -42.75 5.74
N THR A 16 -33.64 -43.26 6.89
CA THR A 16 -32.65 -42.60 7.75
C THR A 16 -31.26 -42.62 7.11
N GLU A 17 -30.87 -43.73 6.52
CA GLU A 17 -29.60 -43.86 5.78
C GLU A 17 -29.57 -42.94 4.55
N ALA A 18 -30.68 -42.82 3.81
CA ALA A 18 -30.79 -41.89 2.69
C ALA A 18 -30.66 -40.43 3.10
N ILE A 19 -31.23 -40.05 4.25
CA ILE A 19 -31.10 -38.67 4.79
C ILE A 19 -29.65 -38.41 5.23
N VAL A 20 -29.00 -39.34 5.91
CA VAL A 20 -27.62 -39.21 6.33
C VAL A 20 -26.67 -39.07 5.11
N LEU A 21 -26.87 -39.91 4.09
CA LEU A 21 -26.10 -39.82 2.85
C LEU A 21 -26.30 -38.48 2.11
N ALA A 22 -27.54 -37.97 2.07
CA ALA A 22 -27.85 -36.68 1.49
C ALA A 22 -27.16 -35.52 2.26
N LEU A 23 -27.17 -35.56 3.60
CA LEU A 23 -26.49 -34.58 4.44
C LEU A 23 -24.98 -34.61 4.26
N VAL A 24 -24.39 -35.80 4.19
CA VAL A 24 -22.96 -35.97 3.92
C VAL A 24 -22.60 -35.44 2.52
N ALA A 25 -23.41 -35.74 1.51
CA ALA A 25 -23.20 -35.22 0.15
C ALA A 25 -23.28 -33.70 0.08
N ILE A 26 -24.24 -33.07 0.77
CA ILE A 26 -24.35 -31.61 0.88
C ILE A 26 -23.12 -31.02 1.60
N LEU A 27 -22.70 -31.64 2.71
CA LEU A 27 -21.51 -31.19 3.45
C LEU A 27 -20.24 -31.27 2.60
N VAL A 28 -20.06 -32.36 1.86
CA VAL A 28 -18.95 -32.54 0.92
C VAL A 28 -19.02 -31.53 -0.21
N ALA A 29 -20.21 -31.28 -0.77
CA ALA A 29 -20.39 -30.30 -1.83
C ALA A 29 -20.04 -28.86 -1.33
N VAL A 30 -20.53 -28.46 -0.15
CA VAL A 30 -20.21 -27.17 0.48
C VAL A 30 -18.71 -27.05 0.76
N PHE A 31 -18.08 -28.11 1.26
CA PHE A 31 -16.65 -28.16 1.50
C PHE A 31 -15.85 -28.05 0.20
N MET A 32 -16.25 -28.77 -0.85
CA MET A 32 -15.61 -28.72 -2.17
C MET A 32 -15.72 -27.33 -2.82
N VAL A 33 -16.89 -26.67 -2.74
CA VAL A 33 -17.06 -25.32 -3.26
C VAL A 33 -16.20 -24.32 -2.48
N LYS A 34 -16.24 -24.37 -1.16
CA LYS A 34 -15.45 -23.48 -0.30
C LYS A 34 -13.95 -23.67 -0.50
N PHE A 35 -13.49 -24.92 -0.50
CA PHE A 35 -12.09 -25.26 -0.68
C PHE A 35 -11.61 -25.04 -2.11
N GLY A 36 -12.46 -25.27 -3.11
CA GLY A 36 -12.18 -25.02 -4.51
C GLY A 36 -11.95 -23.55 -4.80
N LEU A 37 -12.79 -22.65 -4.26
CA LEU A 37 -12.60 -21.21 -4.40
C LEU A 37 -11.30 -20.72 -3.72
N GLN A 38 -10.99 -21.23 -2.54
CA GLN A 38 -9.73 -20.91 -1.83
C GLN A 38 -8.50 -21.40 -2.60
N THR A 39 -8.57 -22.61 -3.16
CA THR A 39 -7.50 -23.17 -3.99
C THR A 39 -7.30 -22.38 -5.27
N LEU A 40 -8.36 -21.95 -5.95
CA LEU A 40 -8.29 -21.10 -7.13
C LEU A 40 -7.60 -19.78 -6.82
N THR A 41 -8.00 -19.10 -5.75
CA THR A 41 -7.38 -17.83 -5.33
C THR A 41 -5.89 -18.00 -5.01
N TRP A 42 -5.53 -19.12 -4.38
CA TRP A 42 -4.13 -19.44 -4.10
C TRP A 42 -3.32 -19.71 -5.39
N VAL A 43 -3.90 -20.45 -6.35
CA VAL A 43 -3.27 -20.71 -7.66
C VAL A 43 -3.09 -19.43 -8.45
N GLU A 44 -4.09 -18.54 -8.47
CA GLU A 44 -3.99 -17.20 -9.08
C GLU A 44 -2.87 -16.39 -8.43
N GLY A 45 -2.80 -16.35 -7.11
CA GLY A 45 -1.73 -15.67 -6.39
C GLY A 45 -0.34 -16.19 -6.76
N LYS A 46 -0.19 -17.51 -6.89
CA LYS A 46 1.07 -18.14 -7.36
C LYS A 46 1.40 -17.76 -8.80
N THR A 47 0.41 -17.70 -9.66
CA THR A 47 0.57 -17.31 -11.07
C THR A 47 1.02 -15.84 -11.16
N TRP A 48 0.38 -14.95 -10.41
CA TRP A 48 0.78 -13.53 -10.35
C TRP A 48 2.19 -13.35 -9.78
N ALA A 49 2.55 -14.10 -8.74
CA ALA A 49 3.90 -14.07 -8.18
C ALA A 49 4.96 -14.50 -9.21
N ALA A 50 4.65 -15.46 -10.08
CA ALA A 50 5.55 -15.93 -11.13
C ALA A 50 5.65 -14.94 -12.30
N GLN A 51 4.53 -14.35 -12.72
CA GLN A 51 4.47 -13.39 -13.83
C GLN A 51 4.97 -12.00 -13.47
N SER A 52 4.82 -11.61 -12.21
CA SER A 52 5.19 -10.29 -11.69
C SER A 52 5.90 -10.44 -10.34
N PRO A 53 7.17 -10.83 -10.33
CA PRO A 53 7.93 -11.08 -9.08
C PRO A 53 7.94 -9.89 -8.12
N TRP A 54 7.87 -8.66 -8.62
CA TRP A 54 7.82 -7.44 -7.85
C TRP A 54 6.57 -7.32 -6.97
N LEU A 55 5.47 -8.03 -7.27
CA LEU A 55 4.28 -8.08 -6.42
C LEU A 55 4.58 -8.69 -5.04
N ASN A 56 5.60 -9.54 -4.93
CA ASN A 56 6.02 -10.10 -3.64
C ASN A 56 6.87 -9.12 -2.81
N THR A 57 7.32 -8.01 -3.40
CA THR A 57 8.08 -7.02 -2.67
C THR A 57 7.16 -6.22 -1.76
N VAL A 58 7.47 -6.22 -0.47
CA VAL A 58 6.81 -5.40 0.56
C VAL A 58 7.81 -4.39 1.12
N PRO A 59 7.34 -3.22 1.59
CA PRO A 59 8.26 -2.23 2.11
C PRO A 59 8.95 -2.72 3.38
N GLN A 60 10.25 -2.48 3.49
CA GLN A 60 11.02 -2.73 4.70
C GLN A 60 10.86 -1.54 5.67
N PRO A 61 10.58 -1.76 6.96
CA PRO A 61 10.42 -0.67 7.89
C PRO A 61 11.74 0.06 8.15
N LEU A 62 11.73 1.39 8.03
CA LEU A 62 12.84 2.24 8.47
C LEU A 62 12.64 2.64 9.93
N PRO A 63 13.68 2.55 10.76
CA PRO A 63 13.61 3.00 12.14
C PRO A 63 13.40 4.52 12.19
N ALA A 64 12.74 5.01 13.24
CA ALA A 64 12.63 6.44 13.48
C ALA A 64 14.05 7.02 13.69
N PRO A 65 14.42 8.05 12.92
CA PRO A 65 15.74 8.67 13.06
C PRO A 65 15.80 9.51 14.35
N PRO A 66 17.01 9.79 14.86
CA PRO A 66 17.19 10.77 15.93
C PRO A 66 16.73 12.15 15.48
N ALA A 67 16.53 13.06 16.43
CA ALA A 67 16.20 14.44 16.11
C ALA A 67 17.25 15.04 15.16
N VAL A 68 16.76 15.69 14.11
CA VAL A 68 17.62 16.34 13.11
C VAL A 68 17.87 17.81 13.44
N ALA A 69 19.07 18.28 13.16
CA ALA A 69 19.40 19.69 13.34
C ALA A 69 18.62 20.58 12.37
N ALA A 70 18.21 21.76 12.85
CA ALA A 70 17.63 22.78 11.98
C ALA A 70 18.62 23.16 10.87
N GLY A 71 18.10 23.42 9.68
CA GLY A 71 18.88 23.83 8.49
C GLY A 71 18.21 25.00 7.79
N PRO A 72 18.80 25.49 6.68
CA PRO A 72 18.17 26.50 5.85
C PRO A 72 16.78 26.02 5.40
N GLN A 73 15.78 26.91 5.52
CA GLN A 73 14.41 26.58 5.13
C GLN A 73 14.19 26.83 3.65
N LEU A 74 13.54 25.89 3.00
CA LEU A 74 12.97 26.00 1.67
C LEU A 74 11.47 26.25 1.82
N LYS A 75 10.93 27.17 1.04
CA LYS A 75 9.49 27.44 0.97
C LYS A 75 8.98 27.03 -0.40
N ALA A 76 7.96 26.22 -0.42
CA ALA A 76 7.26 25.85 -1.65
C ALA A 76 5.80 25.58 -1.32
N PHE A 77 4.92 26.22 -2.12
CA PHE A 77 3.48 26.20 -1.85
C PHE A 77 3.20 26.75 -0.44
N ASP A 78 2.36 26.09 0.33
CA ASP A 78 2.02 26.48 1.71
C ASP A 78 2.85 25.73 2.75
N PHE A 79 4.04 25.23 2.40
CA PHE A 79 4.90 24.43 3.26
C PHE A 79 6.32 24.95 3.34
N GLU A 80 6.92 24.73 4.51
CA GLU A 80 8.34 24.91 4.79
C GLU A 80 8.97 23.56 5.08
N ILE A 81 10.17 23.35 4.53
CA ILE A 81 10.99 22.16 4.75
C ILE A 81 12.44 22.57 4.95
N ASN A 82 13.21 21.86 5.75
CA ASN A 82 14.64 22.13 5.82
C ASN A 82 15.36 21.62 4.56
N ALA A 83 16.27 22.44 4.06
CA ALA A 83 17.15 22.04 2.96
C ALA A 83 17.93 20.78 3.36
N PRO A 84 17.87 19.67 2.58
CA PRO A 84 18.60 18.47 2.91
C PRO A 84 20.11 18.66 2.74
N TRP A 85 20.53 19.54 1.84
CA TRP A 85 21.94 19.82 1.54
C TRP A 85 22.33 21.27 1.85
N PRO A 86 23.63 21.53 2.10
CA PRO A 86 24.12 22.90 2.31
C PRO A 86 24.05 23.73 1.02
N GLY A 87 24.03 25.04 1.19
CA GLY A 87 23.98 26.01 0.10
C GLY A 87 22.56 26.51 -0.20
N THR A 88 22.50 27.50 -1.08
CA THR A 88 21.23 28.10 -1.51
C THR A 88 20.85 27.52 -2.87
N PRO A 89 19.77 26.71 -2.94
CA PRO A 89 19.37 26.14 -4.22
C PRO A 89 18.73 27.18 -5.12
N LYS A 90 18.77 26.92 -6.42
CA LYS A 90 18.05 27.69 -7.43
C LYS A 90 16.65 27.06 -7.62
N PRO A 91 15.57 27.74 -7.21
CA PRO A 91 14.24 27.25 -7.44
C PRO A 91 13.86 27.34 -8.92
N ASN A 92 13.22 26.30 -9.42
CA ASN A 92 12.63 26.26 -10.76
C ASN A 92 11.17 25.81 -10.61
N PRO A 93 10.22 26.73 -10.42
CA PRO A 93 8.82 26.42 -10.21
C PRO A 93 8.13 26.03 -11.53
N SER A 94 7.15 25.13 -11.41
CA SER A 94 6.14 24.83 -12.43
C SER A 94 4.76 24.90 -11.76
N GLU A 95 3.70 24.66 -12.53
CA GLU A 95 2.32 24.67 -12.00
C GLU A 95 2.08 23.59 -10.93
N THR A 96 2.80 22.48 -10.99
CA THR A 96 2.52 21.30 -10.13
C THR A 96 3.70 20.89 -9.26
N ASN A 97 4.85 21.53 -9.39
CA ASN A 97 6.03 21.20 -8.59
C ASN A 97 7.04 22.35 -8.58
N VAL A 98 7.95 22.30 -7.61
CA VAL A 98 9.14 23.16 -7.56
C VAL A 98 10.38 22.27 -7.51
N ALA A 99 11.31 22.49 -8.43
CA ALA A 99 12.62 21.84 -8.42
C ALA A 99 13.66 22.77 -7.79
N PHE A 100 14.30 22.34 -6.72
CA PHE A 100 15.41 23.01 -6.06
C PHE A 100 16.73 22.40 -6.52
N ARG A 101 17.49 23.13 -7.32
CA ARG A 101 18.78 22.68 -7.87
C ARG A 101 19.94 23.27 -7.09
N TYR A 102 20.83 22.41 -6.63
CA TYR A 102 22.03 22.78 -5.89
C TYR A 102 23.26 22.79 -6.82
N ASP A 103 24.16 23.73 -6.59
CA ASP A 103 25.42 23.81 -7.38
C ASP A 103 26.32 22.58 -7.18
N THR A 104 26.11 21.80 -6.12
CA THR A 104 26.77 20.51 -5.85
C THR A 104 26.19 19.32 -6.65
N GLY A 105 25.19 19.57 -7.51
CA GLY A 105 24.64 18.60 -8.45
C GLY A 105 23.42 17.82 -7.96
N GLN A 106 22.92 18.07 -6.75
CA GLN A 106 21.67 17.47 -6.27
C GLN A 106 20.46 18.29 -6.75
N THR A 107 19.35 17.59 -6.89
CA THR A 107 18.06 18.20 -7.19
C THR A 107 16.99 17.58 -6.28
N LEU A 108 16.22 18.45 -5.62
CA LEU A 108 15.01 18.09 -4.90
C LEU A 108 13.82 18.62 -5.68
N VAL A 109 12.92 17.72 -6.09
CA VAL A 109 11.62 18.09 -6.68
C VAL A 109 10.55 17.88 -5.61
N PHE A 110 9.85 18.94 -5.27
CA PHE A 110 8.69 18.92 -4.38
C PHE A 110 7.42 19.17 -5.19
N PHE A 111 6.48 18.24 -5.13
CA PHE A 111 5.21 18.36 -5.83
C PHE A 111 4.20 19.08 -4.95
N ASP A 112 3.35 19.91 -5.57
CA ASP A 112 2.28 20.62 -4.89
C ASP A 112 1.35 19.63 -4.16
N PRO A 113 1.26 19.69 -2.83
CA PRO A 113 0.36 18.84 -2.06
C PRO A 113 -1.12 19.07 -2.42
N GLY A 114 -1.50 20.27 -2.79
CA GLY A 114 -2.86 20.63 -3.19
C GLY A 114 -3.26 20.05 -4.55
N ALA A 115 -2.28 19.77 -5.42
CA ALA A 115 -2.48 19.14 -6.72
C ALA A 115 -2.41 17.60 -6.67
N GLN A 116 -2.10 17.00 -5.51
CA GLN A 116 -2.05 15.55 -5.40
C GLN A 116 -3.46 14.96 -5.46
N VAL A 117 -3.59 13.88 -6.24
CA VAL A 117 -4.87 13.16 -6.35
C VAL A 117 -5.18 12.47 -5.04
N ASP A 118 -6.33 12.80 -4.46
CA ASP A 118 -6.93 12.00 -3.39
C ASP A 118 -7.43 10.69 -3.99
N THR A 119 -6.58 9.67 -3.95
CA THR A 119 -6.83 8.37 -4.57
C THR A 119 -8.05 7.68 -3.95
N LEU A 120 -8.16 7.73 -2.61
CA LEU A 120 -9.28 7.13 -1.91
C LEU A 120 -10.60 7.81 -2.32
N ARG A 121 -10.65 9.13 -2.28
CA ARG A 121 -11.82 9.91 -2.68
C ARG A 121 -12.16 9.74 -4.16
N SER A 122 -11.16 9.61 -5.01
CA SER A 122 -11.34 9.34 -6.44
C SER A 122 -12.01 7.98 -6.67
N ILE A 123 -11.60 6.94 -5.93
CA ILE A 123 -12.23 5.62 -5.97
C ILE A 123 -13.68 5.70 -5.44
N GLN A 124 -13.90 6.41 -4.33
CA GLN A 124 -15.24 6.60 -3.74
C GLN A 124 -16.22 7.28 -4.69
N ASN A 125 -15.76 8.33 -5.37
CA ASN A 125 -16.59 9.13 -6.26
C ASN A 125 -16.76 8.49 -7.64
N GLY A 126 -15.81 7.70 -8.11
CA GLY A 126 -15.80 7.12 -9.45
C GLY A 126 -16.89 6.05 -9.64
N ASN A 127 -17.14 5.23 -8.63
CA ASN A 127 -18.20 4.24 -8.64
C ASN A 127 -18.69 3.94 -7.20
N PRO A 128 -19.67 4.68 -6.67
CA PRO A 128 -20.14 4.50 -5.30
C PRO A 128 -20.65 3.09 -4.98
N ALA A 129 -21.26 2.40 -5.96
CA ALA A 129 -21.78 1.05 -5.77
C ALA A 129 -20.64 0.03 -5.62
N GLU A 130 -19.59 0.13 -6.41
CA GLU A 130 -18.40 -0.70 -6.28
C GLU A 130 -17.64 -0.36 -4.99
N PHE A 131 -17.56 0.91 -4.64
CA PHE A 131 -16.96 1.33 -3.36
C PHE A 131 -17.71 0.74 -2.16
N GLN A 132 -19.03 0.68 -2.20
CA GLN A 132 -19.82 0.04 -1.13
C GLN A 132 -19.52 -1.46 -1.01
N LYS A 133 -19.40 -2.17 -2.14
CA LYS A 133 -18.95 -3.58 -2.13
C LYS A 133 -17.55 -3.70 -1.53
N PHE A 134 -16.66 -2.82 -1.93
CA PHE A 134 -15.31 -2.73 -1.41
C PHE A 134 -15.30 -2.49 0.11
N THR A 135 -16.09 -1.53 0.61
CA THR A 135 -16.23 -1.27 2.05
C THR A 135 -16.66 -2.52 2.81
N ASN A 136 -17.58 -3.33 2.23
CA ASN A 136 -18.03 -4.56 2.83
C ASN A 136 -16.92 -5.63 2.90
N ILE A 137 -16.07 -5.72 1.89
CA ILE A 137 -14.90 -6.62 1.89
C ILE A 137 -13.91 -6.22 2.99
N PHE A 138 -13.81 -4.92 3.29
CA PHE A 138 -12.91 -4.35 4.29
C PHE A 138 -13.57 -4.04 5.64
N ALA A 139 -14.80 -4.48 5.88
CA ALA A 139 -15.60 -4.12 7.06
C ALA A 139 -14.88 -4.36 8.41
N GLY A 140 -13.97 -5.32 8.49
CA GLY A 140 -13.15 -5.58 9.69
C GLY A 140 -11.88 -4.74 9.79
N LYS A 141 -11.48 -4.04 8.70
CA LYS A 141 -10.25 -3.23 8.62
C LYS A 141 -10.52 -2.07 7.64
N PRO A 142 -11.19 -1.02 8.08
CA PRO A 142 -11.56 0.09 7.20
C PRO A 142 -10.33 0.78 6.63
N ILE A 143 -10.45 1.22 5.38
CA ILE A 143 -9.50 2.11 4.74
C ILE A 143 -10.12 3.51 4.81
N ASP A 144 -9.60 4.33 5.70
CA ASP A 144 -10.13 5.65 6.06
C ASP A 144 -9.27 6.82 5.56
N SER A 145 -8.10 6.52 5.03
CA SER A 145 -7.16 7.52 4.56
C SER A 145 -6.35 7.02 3.35
N ASN A 146 -5.78 7.95 2.59
CA ASN A 146 -4.84 7.59 1.52
C ASN A 146 -3.65 6.79 2.06
N TYR A 147 -3.13 7.16 3.23
CA TYR A 147 -2.04 6.39 3.84
C TYR A 147 -2.45 4.95 4.12
N ALA A 148 -3.61 4.72 4.76
CA ALA A 148 -4.11 3.38 5.02
C ALA A 148 -4.28 2.56 3.73
N LEU A 149 -4.79 3.20 2.66
CA LEU A 149 -4.90 2.59 1.34
C LEU A 149 -3.54 2.15 0.80
N TYR A 150 -2.57 3.06 0.75
CA TYR A 150 -1.23 2.75 0.23
C TYR A 150 -0.49 1.73 1.10
N ARG A 151 -0.62 1.81 2.43
CA ARG A 151 -0.04 0.85 3.37
C ARG A 151 -0.55 -0.58 3.09
N ASP A 152 -1.86 -0.73 2.95
CA ASP A 152 -2.48 -2.04 2.73
C ASP A 152 -2.15 -2.57 1.33
N VAL A 153 -2.17 -1.70 0.30
CA VAL A 153 -1.81 -2.08 -1.08
C VAL A 153 -0.34 -2.48 -1.19
N TYR A 154 0.57 -1.67 -0.65
CA TYR A 154 2.00 -1.96 -0.75
C TYR A 154 2.44 -3.11 0.16
N GLY A 155 1.73 -3.32 1.28
CA GLY A 155 1.95 -4.45 2.17
C GLY A 155 1.42 -5.78 1.65
N ALA A 156 0.53 -5.78 0.63
CA ALA A 156 -0.02 -6.99 0.06
C ALA A 156 1.03 -7.72 -0.81
N ALA A 157 1.09 -9.05 -0.65
CA ALA A 157 1.95 -9.90 -1.46
C ALA A 157 1.26 -11.23 -1.78
N PRO A 158 1.42 -11.78 -3.01
CA PRO A 158 0.86 -13.08 -3.39
C PRO A 158 1.29 -14.23 -2.46
N SER A 159 2.49 -14.13 -1.89
CA SER A 159 3.01 -15.13 -0.94
C SER A 159 2.20 -15.21 0.38
N GLN A 160 1.41 -14.19 0.70
CA GLN A 160 0.54 -14.17 1.88
C GLN A 160 -0.77 -14.92 1.66
N ILE A 161 -1.13 -15.24 0.40
CA ILE A 161 -2.33 -16.01 0.10
C ILE A 161 -2.07 -17.47 0.46
N SER A 162 -2.90 -18.00 1.36
CA SER A 162 -2.83 -19.38 1.83
C SER A 162 -4.06 -20.18 1.39
N PRO A 163 -3.94 -21.46 1.06
CA PRO A 163 -5.08 -22.30 0.71
C PRO A 163 -6.10 -22.47 1.86
N ILE A 164 -5.69 -22.16 3.10
CA ILE A 164 -6.56 -22.21 4.29
C ILE A 164 -7.12 -20.82 4.68
N MET A 165 -6.76 -19.76 3.92
CA MET A 165 -7.27 -18.41 4.15
C MET A 165 -8.80 -18.39 3.95
N ASN A 166 -9.52 -17.66 4.81
CA ASN A 166 -10.96 -17.51 4.63
C ASN A 166 -11.30 -16.73 3.34
N GLY A 167 -12.49 -16.94 2.78
CA GLY A 167 -12.85 -16.38 1.47
C GLY A 167 -12.87 -14.84 1.44
N SER A 168 -13.22 -14.17 2.55
CA SER A 168 -13.21 -12.71 2.62
C SER A 168 -11.79 -12.14 2.63
N ASP A 169 -10.88 -12.74 3.38
CA ASP A 169 -9.47 -12.32 3.40
C ASP A 169 -8.78 -12.60 2.06
N ALA A 170 -9.10 -13.73 1.42
CA ALA A 170 -8.60 -14.04 0.08
C ALA A 170 -9.10 -13.02 -0.96
N MET A 171 -10.38 -12.65 -0.94
CA MET A 171 -10.94 -11.64 -1.82
C MET A 171 -10.32 -10.27 -1.57
N ARG A 172 -10.15 -9.88 -0.29
CA ARG A 172 -9.44 -8.67 0.09
C ARG A 172 -8.04 -8.63 -0.49
N MET A 173 -7.28 -9.70 -0.32
CA MET A 173 -5.91 -9.79 -0.82
C MET A 173 -5.86 -9.64 -2.35
N ASN A 174 -6.77 -10.27 -3.08
CA ASN A 174 -6.86 -10.13 -4.53
C ASN A 174 -7.13 -8.68 -4.96
N VAL A 175 -8.05 -7.97 -4.30
CA VAL A 175 -8.32 -6.56 -4.59
C VAL A 175 -7.09 -5.69 -4.32
N LEU A 176 -6.39 -5.91 -3.22
CA LEU A 176 -5.16 -5.19 -2.89
C LEU A 176 -4.05 -5.45 -3.93
N LEU A 177 -3.90 -6.68 -4.40
CA LEU A 177 -2.93 -7.03 -5.44
C LEU A 177 -3.28 -6.42 -6.80
N LEU A 178 -4.55 -6.36 -7.19
CA LEU A 178 -4.99 -5.66 -8.38
C LEU A 178 -4.68 -4.17 -8.31
N TRP A 179 -4.88 -3.54 -7.16
CA TRP A 179 -4.50 -2.15 -6.96
C TRP A 179 -2.99 -1.97 -6.95
N LYS A 180 -2.25 -2.89 -6.35
CA LYS A 180 -0.79 -2.86 -6.41
C LYS A 180 -0.28 -2.93 -7.84
N LEU A 181 -0.89 -3.75 -8.71
CA LEU A 181 -0.61 -3.76 -10.14
C LEU A 181 -0.86 -2.39 -10.79
N SER A 182 -1.96 -1.72 -10.42
CA SER A 182 -2.31 -0.40 -10.96
C SER A 182 -1.41 0.72 -10.46
N PHE A 183 -0.92 0.64 -9.20
CA PHE A 183 -0.04 1.63 -8.57
C PHE A 183 1.44 1.36 -8.85
N GLY A 184 1.76 0.20 -9.38
CA GLY A 184 3.10 -0.39 -9.40
C GLY A 184 4.09 0.19 -10.40
N PHE A 185 3.71 1.17 -11.21
CA PHE A 185 4.64 1.83 -12.13
C PHE A 185 5.79 2.57 -11.41
N ASP A 186 5.63 2.90 -10.13
CA ASP A 186 6.67 3.53 -9.30
C ASP A 186 7.59 2.52 -8.60
N LEU A 187 7.26 1.22 -8.63
CA LEU A 187 7.97 0.17 -7.88
C LEU A 187 9.11 -0.44 -8.71
N ARG A 188 10.20 0.26 -8.86
CA ARG A 188 11.48 -0.35 -9.24
C ARG A 188 12.05 -1.06 -8.01
N THR A 189 11.67 -2.29 -7.81
CA THR A 189 11.93 -3.08 -6.60
C THR A 189 13.38 -3.49 -6.41
N ASP A 190 14.19 -3.43 -7.46
CA ASP A 190 15.62 -3.68 -7.45
C ASP A 190 16.43 -2.56 -6.77
N THR A 191 15.84 -1.39 -6.60
CA THR A 191 16.52 -0.20 -6.06
C THR A 191 16.30 0.06 -4.58
N GLY A 192 15.37 -0.64 -3.94
CA GLY A 192 15.00 -0.48 -2.52
C GLY A 192 13.56 0.02 -2.37
N PHE A 193 12.85 -0.55 -1.40
CA PHE A 193 11.48 -0.17 -1.07
C PHE A 193 11.29 -0.22 0.44
N TYR A 194 10.94 0.92 1.04
CA TYR A 194 10.88 1.10 2.48
C TYR A 194 9.57 1.77 2.90
N SER A 195 9.14 1.49 4.14
CA SER A 195 8.10 2.24 4.83
C SER A 195 8.66 2.92 6.06
N PHE A 196 8.10 4.05 6.41
CA PHE A 196 8.39 4.73 7.66
C PHE A 196 7.07 5.13 8.35
N ASP A 197 7.10 5.03 9.66
CA ASP A 197 5.98 5.40 10.53
C ASP A 197 6.59 6.11 11.75
N TRP A 198 6.81 7.42 11.57
CA TRP A 198 7.49 8.28 12.54
C TRP A 198 6.50 9.26 13.15
N PRO A 199 6.81 9.90 14.27
CA PRO A 199 5.92 10.92 14.83
C PRO A 199 5.57 11.99 13.80
N ASN A 200 4.29 12.22 13.58
CA ASN A 200 3.67 13.21 12.68
C ASN A 200 3.92 13.01 11.17
N ILE A 201 4.67 11.99 10.76
CA ILE A 201 4.93 11.70 9.35
C ILE A 201 5.08 10.20 9.09
N HIS A 202 4.35 9.69 8.13
CA HIS A 202 4.42 8.29 7.72
C HIS A 202 4.38 8.17 6.20
N GLY A 203 4.84 7.05 5.66
CA GLY A 203 4.86 6.91 4.21
C GLY A 203 5.82 5.86 3.68
N PHE A 204 6.27 6.12 2.44
CA PHE A 204 7.05 5.16 1.67
C PHE A 204 8.21 5.85 0.97
N GLN A 205 9.33 5.13 0.92
CA GLN A 205 10.53 5.52 0.19
C GLN A 205 10.82 4.48 -0.88
N PHE A 206 10.99 4.93 -2.11
CA PHE A 206 11.38 4.14 -3.27
C PHE A 206 12.78 4.56 -3.67
N GLY A 207 13.68 3.60 -3.74
CA GLY A 207 15.11 3.82 -3.95
C GLY A 207 15.91 3.82 -2.65
N ASP A 208 17.09 3.20 -2.74
CA ASP A 208 18.09 3.15 -1.67
C ASP A 208 19.17 4.20 -1.98
N PRO A 209 19.32 5.25 -1.16
CA PRO A 209 20.35 6.27 -1.40
C PRO A 209 21.76 5.68 -1.42
N ALA A 210 22.02 4.61 -0.69
CA ALA A 210 23.33 3.95 -0.69
C ALA A 210 23.69 3.34 -2.05
N LYS A 211 22.70 3.03 -2.89
CA LYS A 211 22.90 2.52 -4.26
C LYS A 211 23.15 3.61 -5.29
N GLY A 212 23.06 4.90 -4.90
CA GLY A 212 23.27 6.03 -5.81
C GLY A 212 22.17 6.19 -6.86
N VAL A 213 20.98 5.66 -6.61
CA VAL A 213 19.80 5.79 -7.47
C VAL A 213 18.91 6.94 -7.03
N PRO A 214 18.04 7.47 -7.92
CA PRO A 214 17.03 8.43 -7.52
C PRO A 214 16.15 7.87 -6.40
N VAL A 215 15.78 8.75 -5.45
CA VAL A 215 14.88 8.41 -4.36
C VAL A 215 13.57 9.15 -4.56
N ALA A 216 12.46 8.42 -4.59
CA ALA A 216 11.12 8.99 -4.57
C ALA A 216 10.48 8.75 -3.20
N LEU A 217 9.80 9.76 -2.68
CA LEU A 217 9.11 9.71 -1.40
C LEU A 217 7.63 9.99 -1.59
N ARG A 218 6.81 9.24 -0.89
CA ARG A 218 5.39 9.51 -0.70
C ARG A 218 5.13 9.53 0.81
N ALA A 219 4.89 10.70 1.34
CA ALA A 219 4.70 10.91 2.76
C ALA A 219 3.30 11.46 3.06
N PHE A 220 2.83 11.25 4.26
CA PHE A 220 1.53 11.68 4.76
C PHE A 220 1.73 12.22 6.17
N ASP A 221 1.10 13.34 6.49
CA ASP A 221 1.05 13.84 7.86
C ASP A 221 -0.25 13.42 8.57
N ASP A 222 -0.33 13.66 9.87
CA ASP A 222 -1.50 13.35 10.70
C ASP A 222 -2.74 14.18 10.34
N ARG A 223 -2.59 15.21 9.50
CA ARG A 223 -3.68 16.06 9.00
C ARG A 223 -4.24 15.57 7.67
N GLY A 224 -3.63 14.52 7.07
CA GLY A 224 -4.02 13.93 5.81
C GLY A 224 -3.43 14.62 4.58
N HIS A 225 -2.47 15.53 4.72
CA HIS A 225 -1.74 16.05 3.56
C HIS A 225 -0.88 14.93 2.97
N GLN A 226 -0.82 14.91 1.65
CA GLN A 226 0.03 13.98 0.91
C GLN A 226 1.19 14.77 0.28
N PHE A 227 2.41 14.37 0.62
CA PHE A 227 3.64 14.95 0.07
C PHE A 227 4.30 13.97 -0.88
N ARG A 228 4.82 14.50 -1.98
CA ARG A 228 5.62 13.74 -2.93
C ARG A 228 6.92 14.47 -3.20
N PHE A 229 8.02 13.75 -3.09
CA PHE A 229 9.35 14.27 -3.39
C PHE A 229 10.09 13.33 -4.34
N ILE A 230 10.98 13.91 -5.14
CA ILE A 230 11.98 13.16 -5.88
C ILE A 230 13.35 13.81 -5.61
N LEU A 231 14.29 13.00 -5.16
CA LEU A 231 15.67 13.39 -4.94
C LEU A 231 16.55 12.71 -6.00
N THR A 232 17.33 13.50 -6.70
CA THR A 232 18.26 13.01 -7.72
C THR A 232 19.63 13.64 -7.56
N THR A 233 20.65 12.97 -8.08
CA THR A 233 22.01 13.48 -8.12
C THR A 233 22.50 13.46 -9.56
N SER A 234 23.16 14.52 -10.00
CA SER A 234 23.84 14.53 -11.30
C SER A 234 24.90 13.43 -11.34
N PRO A 235 25.12 12.76 -12.48
CA PRO A 235 26.18 11.76 -12.63
C PRO A 235 27.58 12.27 -12.26
N ASP A 236 27.83 13.56 -12.49
CA ASP A 236 29.13 14.23 -12.24
C ASP A 236 29.28 14.73 -10.80
N SER A 237 28.25 14.57 -9.95
CA SER A 237 28.30 15.02 -8.57
C SER A 237 29.16 14.10 -7.71
N THR A 238 30.05 14.69 -6.92
CA THR A 238 30.82 13.96 -5.90
C THR A 238 30.02 13.73 -4.61
N THR A 239 28.92 14.47 -4.43
CA THR A 239 28.07 14.38 -3.24
C THR A 239 26.87 13.49 -3.54
N LYS A 240 26.73 12.41 -2.77
CA LYS A 240 25.60 11.48 -2.89
C LYS A 240 24.47 11.87 -1.94
N ILE A 241 23.25 11.48 -2.29
CA ILE A 241 22.11 11.52 -1.37
C ILE A 241 22.35 10.50 -0.26
N THR A 242 22.07 10.87 0.97
CA THR A 242 22.15 9.99 2.14
C THR A 242 20.77 9.78 2.77
N GLN A 243 20.63 8.75 3.61
CA GLN A 243 19.41 8.55 4.36
C GLN A 243 19.16 9.70 5.35
N ASP A 244 20.23 10.31 5.90
CA ASP A 244 20.11 11.47 6.78
C ASP A 244 19.54 12.70 6.07
N ASP A 245 19.86 12.90 4.79
CA ASP A 245 19.25 13.96 3.97
C ASP A 245 17.75 13.76 3.83
N ILE A 246 17.32 12.52 3.59
CA ILE A 246 15.91 12.14 3.48
C ILE A 246 15.21 12.34 4.83
N ASN A 247 15.81 11.86 5.91
CA ASN A 247 15.28 12.00 7.27
C ASN A 247 15.09 13.47 7.64
N LYS A 248 16.08 14.30 7.33
CA LYS A 248 16.03 15.75 7.58
C LYS A 248 14.88 16.41 6.81
N LEU A 249 14.69 16.06 5.54
CA LEU A 249 13.60 16.53 4.73
C LEU A 249 12.25 16.19 5.35
N LEU A 250 12.02 14.89 5.66
CA LEU A 250 10.73 14.38 6.13
C LEU A 250 10.35 14.89 7.52
N LEU A 251 11.30 14.95 8.45
CA LEU A 251 11.02 15.38 9.83
C LEU A 251 10.79 16.88 10.00
N THR A 252 11.03 17.67 8.95
CA THR A 252 10.95 19.14 9.04
C THR A 252 9.86 19.75 8.19
N ILE A 253 9.03 18.91 7.55
CA ILE A 253 7.86 19.38 6.80
C ILE A 253 6.88 20.02 7.78
N GLN A 254 6.55 21.27 7.55
CA GLN A 254 5.53 21.98 8.31
C GLN A 254 4.76 22.96 7.42
N PRO A 255 3.46 23.17 7.67
CA PRO A 255 2.72 24.22 6.98
C PRO A 255 3.27 25.58 7.38
N VAL A 256 3.31 26.49 6.42
CA VAL A 256 3.64 27.89 6.71
C VAL A 256 2.58 28.44 7.68
N PRO A 257 2.99 29.08 8.79
CA PRO A 257 2.02 29.68 9.70
C PRO A 257 1.16 30.70 8.95
N PHE A 258 -0.14 30.59 9.06
CA PHE A 258 -1.08 31.59 8.55
C PHE A 258 -0.82 32.88 9.34
N ILE A 259 -0.13 33.83 8.73
CA ILE A 259 -0.05 35.20 9.29
C ILE A 259 -1.33 35.87 8.80
N ASP A 260 -2.31 36.02 9.68
CA ASP A 260 -3.50 36.86 9.44
C ASP A 260 -2.99 38.25 9.04
N ARG A 261 -3.19 38.59 7.77
CA ARG A 261 -2.90 39.95 7.22
C ARG A 261 -4.11 40.80 7.31
#